data_7329d96e1e193e86278dc88897c2207b
#
_entry.id   7329d96e1e193e86278dc88897c2207b
#
_cell.length_a   1.000
_cell.length_b   1.000
_cell.length_c   1.000
_cell.angle_alpha   90.00
_cell.angle_beta   90.00
_cell.angle_gamma   90.00
#
_symmetry.space_group_name_H-M   'P 1'
#
loop_
_entity.id
_entity.type
_entity.pdbx_description
1 polymer ?
#
loop_
_entity_poly.entity_id
_entity_poly.type
_entity_poly.pdbx_seq_one_letter_code
_entity_poly.pdbx_strand_id
1 'polypeptide(L)'
;MGSVEQPKAVPTLQIENDGVRVTEWRFAPGAATGWHRHEFDYVVVPLTTGTLRLEETGGARDAGLETGRPYFREAGVEHDVVNANDGEFVFVEIELKRPTARPS
;
A
#
# COMPACT_ATOMS: atom_id res chain seq x y z
N MET A 1 7.60 -28.64 -14.36
CA MET A 1 6.82 -27.43 -14.27
C MET A 1 7.31 -26.57 -13.14
N GLY A 2 7.74 -25.40 -13.47
CA GLY A 2 8.12 -24.43 -12.44
C GLY A 2 6.90 -23.89 -11.71
N SER A 3 7.07 -23.48 -10.50
CA SER A 3 6.05 -22.74 -9.78
C SER A 3 5.88 -21.37 -10.44
N VAL A 4 4.66 -20.89 -10.49
CA VAL A 4 4.40 -19.53 -10.94
C VAL A 4 4.73 -18.59 -9.80
N GLU A 5 5.74 -17.77 -10.00
CA GLU A 5 6.07 -16.77 -9.00
C GLU A 5 5.02 -15.67 -8.99
N GLN A 6 4.66 -15.23 -7.81
CA GLN A 6 3.77 -14.10 -7.66
C GLN A 6 4.49 -12.85 -8.16
N PRO A 7 3.88 -12.06 -9.05
CA PRO A 7 4.49 -10.82 -9.50
C PRO A 7 4.71 -9.88 -8.33
N LYS A 8 5.72 -9.05 -8.42
CA LYS A 8 5.97 -8.03 -7.41
C LYS A 8 5.35 -6.71 -7.82
N ALA A 9 4.76 -6.02 -6.85
CA ALA A 9 4.33 -4.64 -7.05
C ALA A 9 5.56 -3.77 -7.31
N VAL A 10 5.40 -2.76 -8.14
CA VAL A 10 6.49 -1.87 -8.55
C VAL A 10 6.33 -0.52 -7.86
N PRO A 11 7.27 -0.15 -6.96
CA PRO A 11 7.27 1.17 -6.35
C PRO A 11 8.02 2.16 -7.22
N THR A 12 7.49 3.37 -7.34
CA THR A 12 8.17 4.49 -7.98
C THR A 12 8.19 5.65 -7.01
N LEU A 13 9.37 6.01 -6.54
CA LEU A 13 9.54 7.15 -5.64
C LEU A 13 9.28 8.44 -6.40
N GLN A 14 8.38 9.27 -5.88
CA GLN A 14 7.98 10.52 -6.52
C GLN A 14 8.48 11.74 -5.76
N ILE A 15 8.42 11.71 -4.43
CA ILE A 15 8.85 12.82 -3.57
C ILE A 15 9.55 12.22 -2.36
N GLU A 16 10.67 12.80 -2.00
CA GLU A 16 11.39 12.44 -0.78
C GLU A 16 12.02 13.69 -0.18
N ASN A 17 11.63 14.01 1.04
CA ASN A 17 12.23 15.10 1.81
C ASN A 17 12.15 14.78 3.31
N ASP A 18 12.44 15.74 4.16
CA ASP A 18 12.46 15.52 5.61
C ASP A 18 11.08 15.21 6.19
N GLY A 19 10.03 15.63 5.51
CA GLY A 19 8.66 15.49 6.03
C GLY A 19 7.87 14.34 5.44
N VAL A 20 8.11 14.00 4.18
CA VAL A 20 7.28 12.99 3.49
C VAL A 20 8.12 12.12 2.56
N ARG A 21 7.60 10.93 2.34
CA ARG A 21 8.03 10.07 1.23
C ARG A 21 6.78 9.67 0.46
N VAL A 22 6.74 10.03 -0.83
CA VAL A 22 5.59 9.73 -1.69
C VAL A 22 6.01 8.69 -2.72
N THR A 23 5.32 7.56 -2.73
CA THR A 23 5.63 6.44 -3.62
C THR A 23 4.37 6.02 -4.37
N GLU A 24 4.47 5.90 -5.68
CA GLU A 24 3.42 5.27 -6.46
C GLU A 24 3.66 3.76 -6.46
N TRP A 25 2.64 2.99 -6.10
CA TRP A 25 2.68 1.54 -6.14
C TRP A 25 1.80 1.04 -7.27
N ARG A 26 2.39 0.26 -8.16
CA ARG A 26 1.70 -0.28 -9.32
C ARG A 26 1.73 -1.80 -9.27
N PHE A 27 0.54 -2.40 -9.36
CA PHE A 27 0.35 -3.84 -9.20
C PHE A 27 -0.26 -4.42 -10.47
N ALA A 28 0.47 -5.31 -11.15
CA ALA A 28 -0.15 -6.18 -12.13
C ALA A 28 -1.17 -7.11 -11.41
N PRO A 29 -2.11 -7.73 -12.13
CA PRO A 29 -3.02 -8.68 -11.50
C PRO A 29 -2.27 -9.75 -10.71
N GLY A 30 -2.65 -9.95 -9.47
CA GLY A 30 -2.00 -10.91 -8.57
C GLY A 30 -0.68 -10.46 -7.97
N ALA A 31 -0.20 -9.26 -8.30
CA ALA A 31 1.06 -8.76 -7.76
C ALA A 31 0.93 -8.43 -6.27
N ALA A 32 2.03 -8.52 -5.56
CA ALA A 32 2.08 -8.29 -4.12
C ALA A 32 3.30 -7.46 -3.73
N THR A 33 3.17 -6.71 -2.65
CA THR A 33 4.30 -5.97 -2.08
C THR A 33 5.31 -6.88 -1.39
N GLY A 34 4.87 -8.01 -0.88
CA GLY A 34 5.59 -8.80 0.10
C GLY A 34 5.28 -8.33 1.52
N TRP A 35 5.59 -9.17 2.49
CA TRP A 35 5.37 -8.83 3.90
C TRP A 35 6.28 -7.67 4.30
N HIS A 36 5.70 -6.63 4.91
CA HIS A 36 6.46 -5.47 5.36
C HIS A 36 5.81 -4.82 6.56
N ARG A 37 6.59 -4.02 7.27
CA ARG A 37 6.12 -3.23 8.40
C ARG A 37 6.29 -1.76 8.08
N HIS A 38 5.27 -0.97 8.35
CA HIS A 38 5.31 0.49 8.15
C HIS A 38 5.97 1.19 9.33
N GLU A 39 7.04 1.93 9.06
CA GLU A 39 7.76 2.70 10.06
C GLU A 39 7.08 4.02 10.41
N PHE A 40 6.27 4.52 9.49
CA PHE A 40 5.64 5.85 9.61
C PHE A 40 4.13 5.73 9.48
N ASP A 41 3.42 6.73 10.03
CA ASP A 41 2.02 6.95 9.67
C ASP A 41 1.97 7.23 8.17
N TYR A 42 0.89 6.85 7.51
CA TYR A 42 0.82 7.03 6.07
C TYR A 42 -0.62 7.19 5.58
N VAL A 43 -0.73 7.86 4.43
CA VAL A 43 -1.98 8.04 3.71
C VAL A 43 -1.88 7.28 2.41
N VAL A 44 -2.94 6.57 2.03
CA VAL A 44 -3.04 5.89 0.74
C VAL A 44 -4.10 6.59 -0.09
N VAL A 45 -3.72 6.97 -1.31
CA VAL A 45 -4.66 7.58 -2.27
C VAL A 45 -4.80 6.63 -3.46
N PRO A 46 -5.93 5.90 -3.57
CA PRO A 46 -6.14 5.03 -4.73
C PRO A 46 -6.27 5.83 -6.01
N LEU A 47 -5.59 5.38 -7.06
CA LEU A 47 -5.75 5.93 -8.41
C LEU A 47 -6.65 5.07 -9.27
N THR A 48 -6.93 3.84 -8.83
CA THR A 48 -7.88 2.94 -9.45
C THR A 48 -8.87 2.45 -8.41
N THR A 49 -10.05 2.05 -8.86
CA THR A 49 -11.06 1.45 -7.99
C THR A 49 -10.94 -0.07 -8.07
N GLY A 50 -10.98 -0.73 -6.92
CA GLY A 50 -10.90 -2.18 -6.88
C GLY A 50 -10.67 -2.70 -5.48
N THR A 51 -10.29 -3.97 -5.41
CA THR A 51 -10.12 -4.69 -4.14
C THR A 51 -8.66 -5.06 -3.94
N LEU A 52 -8.12 -4.73 -2.76
CA LEU A 52 -6.83 -5.22 -2.33
C LEU A 52 -7.04 -6.28 -1.26
N ARG A 53 -6.31 -7.37 -1.36
CA ARG A 53 -6.26 -8.36 -0.30
C ARG A 53 -5.13 -8.00 0.64
N LEU A 54 -5.47 -7.85 1.91
CA LEU A 54 -4.50 -7.51 2.95
C LEU A 54 -4.25 -8.74 3.79
N GLU A 55 -3.04 -9.28 3.72
CA GLU A 55 -2.65 -10.40 4.57
C GLU A 55 -1.97 -9.83 5.81
N GLU A 56 -2.58 -10.06 6.96
CA GLU A 56 -2.17 -9.50 8.24
C GLU A 56 -1.95 -10.62 9.24
N THR A 57 -1.38 -10.30 10.40
CA THR A 57 -1.04 -11.30 11.42
C THR A 57 -2.23 -12.16 11.83
N GLY A 58 -3.42 -11.59 11.89
CA GLY A 58 -4.63 -12.31 12.30
C GLY A 58 -5.36 -13.02 11.17
N GLY A 59 -4.85 -12.94 9.93
CA GLY A 59 -5.48 -13.52 8.74
C GLY A 59 -5.63 -12.51 7.64
N ALA A 60 -6.24 -12.93 6.54
CA ALA A 60 -6.42 -12.09 5.38
C ALA A 60 -7.82 -11.44 5.36
N ARG A 61 -7.91 -10.26 4.79
CA ARG A 61 -9.18 -9.58 4.56
C ARG A 61 -9.11 -8.79 3.25
N ASP A 62 -10.26 -8.56 2.66
CA ASP A 62 -10.35 -7.75 1.45
C ASP A 62 -10.74 -6.33 1.80
N ALA A 63 -10.09 -5.35 1.15
CA ALA A 63 -10.40 -3.95 1.31
C ALA A 63 -10.81 -3.37 -0.04
N GLY A 64 -12.02 -2.84 -0.13
CA GLY A 64 -12.49 -2.15 -1.33
C GLY A 64 -12.01 -0.70 -1.30
N LEU A 65 -11.35 -0.28 -2.37
CA LEU A 65 -10.83 1.07 -2.52
C LEU A 65 -11.46 1.76 -3.72
N GLU A 66 -11.69 3.06 -3.58
CA GLU A 66 -12.24 3.89 -4.66
C GLU A 66 -11.23 4.94 -5.08
N THR A 67 -11.15 5.19 -6.38
CA THR A 67 -10.30 6.24 -6.95
C THR A 67 -10.54 7.57 -6.25
N GLY A 68 -9.45 8.19 -5.80
CA GLY A 68 -9.50 9.52 -5.19
C GLY A 68 -10.01 9.56 -3.75
N ARG A 69 -10.29 8.40 -3.14
CA ARG A 69 -10.78 8.33 -1.76
C ARG A 69 -9.64 7.87 -0.84
N PRO A 70 -8.94 8.79 -0.17
CA PRO A 70 -7.80 8.41 0.64
C PRO A 70 -8.21 7.81 1.99
N TYR A 71 -7.28 7.06 2.58
CA TYR A 71 -7.41 6.61 3.95
C TYR A 71 -6.06 6.71 4.67
N PHE A 72 -6.13 6.72 5.99
CA PHE A 72 -4.97 6.89 6.88
C PHE A 72 -4.72 5.60 7.67
N ARG A 73 -3.45 5.24 7.83
CA ARG A 73 -3.04 4.14 8.71
C ARG A 73 -1.89 4.61 9.60
N GLU A 74 -1.82 4.04 10.79
CA GLU A 74 -0.77 4.38 11.73
C GLU A 74 0.47 3.52 11.51
N ALA A 75 1.63 4.04 11.95
CA ALA A 75 2.87 3.28 11.98
C ALA A 75 2.70 1.99 12.77
N GLY A 76 3.44 0.97 12.38
CA GLY A 76 3.39 -0.34 13.04
C GLY A 76 2.54 -1.37 12.32
N VAL A 77 1.78 -0.98 11.31
CA VAL A 77 1.02 -1.94 10.49
C VAL A 77 1.97 -2.90 9.81
N GLU A 78 1.71 -4.19 9.94
CA GLU A 78 2.46 -5.25 9.25
C GLU A 78 1.50 -6.01 8.35
N HIS A 79 1.85 -6.13 7.08
CA HIS A 79 0.99 -6.81 6.13
C HIS A 79 1.71 -7.13 4.82
N ASP A 80 1.04 -7.94 4.00
CA ASP A 80 1.34 -8.11 2.60
C ASP A 80 0.12 -7.61 1.83
N VAL A 81 0.33 -6.79 0.81
CA VAL A 81 -0.76 -6.22 0.01
C VAL A 81 -0.76 -6.88 -1.36
N VAL A 82 -1.90 -7.47 -1.73
CA VAL A 82 -2.04 -8.23 -2.97
C VAL A 82 -3.16 -7.64 -3.82
N ASN A 83 -2.89 -7.49 -5.11
CA ASN A 83 -3.92 -7.05 -6.06
C ASN A 83 -4.85 -8.23 -6.39
N ALA A 84 -6.07 -8.17 -5.88
CA ALA A 84 -7.08 -9.20 -6.08
C ALA A 84 -8.01 -8.92 -7.27
N ASN A 85 -7.61 -8.00 -8.16
CA ASN A 85 -8.40 -7.62 -9.34
C ASN A 85 -7.87 -8.29 -10.60
N ASP A 86 -8.69 -8.33 -11.63
CA ASP A 86 -8.29 -8.86 -12.95
C ASP A 86 -7.43 -7.87 -13.73
N GLY A 87 -7.44 -6.62 -13.34
CA GLY A 87 -6.67 -5.56 -13.98
C GLY A 87 -5.60 -4.98 -13.05
N GLU A 88 -4.83 -4.05 -13.60
CA GLU A 88 -3.81 -3.34 -12.84
C GLU A 88 -4.43 -2.49 -11.73
N PHE A 89 -3.79 -2.44 -10.59
CA PHE A 89 -4.18 -1.56 -9.48
C PHE A 89 -3.05 -0.60 -9.17
N VAL A 90 -3.38 0.67 -8.96
CA VAL A 90 -2.39 1.71 -8.67
C VAL A 90 -2.86 2.56 -7.49
N PHE A 91 -1.95 2.82 -6.56
CA PHE A 91 -2.21 3.82 -5.53
C PHE A 91 -0.94 4.61 -5.21
N VAL A 92 -1.12 5.77 -4.61
CA VAL A 92 -0.02 6.58 -4.09
C VAL A 92 -0.02 6.46 -2.58
N GLU A 93 1.16 6.18 -2.02
CA GLU A 93 1.37 6.10 -0.58
C GLU A 93 2.18 7.31 -0.15
N ILE A 94 1.66 8.03 0.85
CA ILE A 94 2.30 9.21 1.40
C ILE A 94 2.71 8.88 2.83
N GLU A 95 3.99 8.64 3.06
CA GLU A 95 4.53 8.37 4.38
C GLU A 95 4.88 9.69 5.08
N LEU A 96 4.41 9.84 6.30
CA LEU A 96 4.61 11.05 7.10
C LEU A 96 5.82 10.81 8.00
N LYS A 97 6.96 11.33 7.60
CA LYS A 97 8.25 11.03 8.26
C LYS A 97 8.41 11.74 9.60
N ARG A 98 7.65 12.80 9.82
CA ARG A 98 7.63 13.48 11.12
C ARG A 98 6.44 13.00 11.91
N PRO A 99 6.58 12.83 13.22
CA PRO A 99 5.43 12.54 14.06
C PRO A 99 4.37 13.61 13.85
N THR A 100 3.12 13.17 13.73
CA THR A 100 2.00 14.11 13.66
C THR A 100 1.95 14.88 14.96
N ALA A 101 1.83 16.22 14.89
CA ALA A 101 1.69 17.01 16.09
C ALA A 101 0.42 16.61 16.82
N ARG A 102 0.55 16.31 18.11
CA ARG A 102 -0.57 15.91 18.92
C ARG A 102 -0.79 16.95 20.01
N PRO A 103 -2.06 17.30 20.32
CA PRO A 103 -2.33 18.17 21.45
C PRO A 103 -1.83 17.50 22.71
N SER A 104 -1.16 18.25 23.54
CA SER A 104 -0.72 17.73 24.82
C SER A 104 -1.88 17.72 25.81
#